data_0e7cf69827bf03228007e507a7cb9cee
#
_entry.id   0e7cf69827bf03228007e507a7cb9cee
#
_cell.length_a   1.000
_cell.length_b   1.000
_cell.length_c   1.000
_cell.angle_alpha   90.00
_cell.angle_beta   90.00
_cell.angle_gamma   90.00
#
_symmetry.space_group_name_H-M   'P 1'
#
loop_
_entity.id
_entity.type
_entity.pdbx_description
1 polymer ?
#
loop_
_entity_poly.entity_id
_entity_poly.type
_entity_poly.pdbx_seq_one_letter_code
_entity_poly.pdbx_strand_id
1 'polypeptide(L)'
;MDPKPEPQPKSVLVIDDEESMLEMSRLMLEQAGYQVVGALHGKEGLRKAIEVKPGLILIDHWMPGLDGVETFRLMVHEPRYQQIRETPVILLTGRTLSDGEKREFMALGLAAYLIKPFGHRELINVIDNVFITYEFKLENRRLQQELHDSFLETVKLLINLLAIRDPATQSHSLTVLSLAEDVCHKLNLSGEDLYNIKLAALLHDIGKIIIPEDLLMKPEGLSPDEYVRMHQHVHYGYHALNGISSLAPARELMFYHHENFDGSGYPRGLKGDEIPIGARIVAVVDAYDAMTSDRPYRKGLATVEAQRRLLEAKSKQFDPTVVDALMRCLNDHHRAAFKTAQS
;
A
#
# COMPACT_ATOMS: atom_id res chain seq x y z
N MET A 1 11.69 -25.75 14.83
CA MET A 1 11.88 -24.49 15.57
C MET A 1 13.32 -24.09 15.33
N ASP A 2 13.55 -23.18 14.40
CA ASP A 2 14.90 -22.63 14.24
C ASP A 2 15.25 -21.82 15.48
N PRO A 3 16.49 -21.90 15.97
CA PRO A 3 16.92 -21.13 17.13
C PRO A 3 16.74 -19.63 16.81
N LYS A 4 16.08 -18.91 17.71
CA LYS A 4 16.04 -17.44 17.62
C LYS A 4 17.47 -16.95 17.46
N PRO A 5 17.78 -16.11 16.46
CA PRO A 5 19.10 -15.51 16.35
C PRO A 5 19.45 -14.83 17.67
N GLU A 6 20.66 -15.05 18.16
CA GLU A 6 21.16 -14.33 19.34
C GLU A 6 21.01 -12.83 19.08
N PRO A 7 20.50 -12.07 20.07
CA PRO A 7 20.32 -10.65 19.92
C PRO A 7 21.67 -10.01 19.60
N GLN A 8 21.83 -9.46 18.40
CA GLN A 8 23.03 -8.69 18.07
C GLN A 8 23.16 -7.53 19.05
N PRO A 9 24.36 -7.23 19.56
CA PRO A 9 24.55 -6.15 20.50
C PRO A 9 24.01 -4.85 19.87
N LYS A 10 23.12 -4.19 20.62
CA LYS A 10 22.49 -2.93 20.17
C LYS A 10 23.59 -1.89 19.98
N SER A 11 23.75 -1.37 18.77
CA SER A 11 24.76 -0.37 18.46
C SER A 11 24.22 1.05 18.57
N VAL A 12 24.99 1.94 19.17
CA VAL A 12 24.67 3.35 19.37
C VAL A 12 25.74 4.21 18.72
N LEU A 13 25.34 5.14 17.85
CA LEU A 13 26.21 6.18 17.33
C LEU A 13 26.05 7.43 18.21
N VAL A 14 27.16 7.92 18.77
CA VAL A 14 27.22 9.15 19.56
C VAL A 14 27.88 10.24 18.72
N ILE A 15 27.21 11.38 18.56
CA ILE A 15 27.70 12.54 17.81
C ILE A 15 27.75 13.72 18.78
N ASP A 16 28.94 14.12 19.16
CA ASP A 16 29.19 15.24 20.11
C ASP A 16 30.55 15.85 19.78
N ASP A 17 30.67 17.17 19.69
CA ASP A 17 31.91 17.85 19.36
C ASP A 17 32.90 17.94 20.54
N GLU A 18 32.43 17.66 21.77
CA GLU A 18 33.26 17.56 22.94
C GLU A 18 33.76 16.11 23.12
N GLU A 19 35.06 15.90 22.91
CA GLU A 19 35.72 14.58 23.03
C GLU A 19 35.50 13.94 24.40
N SER A 20 35.48 14.78 25.46
CA SER A 20 35.21 14.35 26.85
C SER A 20 33.78 13.82 27.03
N MET A 21 32.78 14.45 26.42
CA MET A 21 31.40 14.00 26.47
C MET A 21 31.18 12.72 25.65
N LEU A 22 31.86 12.61 24.50
CA LEU A 22 31.83 11.43 23.68
C LEU A 22 32.40 10.21 24.42
N GLU A 23 33.57 10.38 25.09
CA GLU A 23 34.20 9.31 25.86
C GLU A 23 33.38 8.93 27.10
N MET A 24 32.82 9.93 27.81
CA MET A 24 31.94 9.67 28.95
C MET A 24 30.68 8.89 28.51
N SER A 25 30.04 9.31 27.45
CA SER A 25 28.87 8.59 26.89
C SER A 25 29.22 7.19 26.45
N ARG A 26 30.39 7.00 25.82
CA ARG A 26 30.91 5.69 25.43
C ARG A 26 31.02 4.77 26.63
N LEU A 27 31.74 5.20 27.68
CA LEU A 27 31.94 4.39 28.90
C LEU A 27 30.62 3.98 29.55
N MET A 28 29.66 4.92 29.65
CA MET A 28 28.32 4.64 30.20
C MET A 28 27.56 3.58 29.39
N LEU A 29 27.63 3.67 28.07
CA LEU A 29 26.91 2.77 27.17
C LEU A 29 27.57 1.39 27.06
N GLU A 30 28.89 1.32 26.99
CA GLU A 30 29.64 0.06 26.94
C GLU A 30 29.47 -0.73 28.26
N GLN A 31 29.41 -0.06 29.43
CA GLN A 31 29.09 -0.70 30.71
C GLN A 31 27.67 -1.30 30.73
N ALA A 32 26.75 -0.73 29.95
CA ALA A 32 25.41 -1.25 29.80
C ALA A 32 25.27 -2.31 28.68
N GLY A 33 26.39 -2.69 28.02
CA GLY A 33 26.43 -3.72 26.98
C GLY A 33 26.13 -3.25 25.56
N TYR A 34 26.13 -1.93 25.30
CA TYR A 34 25.97 -1.39 23.97
C TYR A 34 27.30 -1.35 23.20
N GLN A 35 27.24 -1.52 21.88
CA GLN A 35 28.37 -1.18 21.01
C GLN A 35 28.33 0.29 20.65
N VAL A 36 29.43 1.02 20.82
CA VAL A 36 29.44 2.47 20.64
C VAL A 36 30.37 2.88 19.51
N VAL A 37 29.84 3.70 18.60
CA VAL A 37 30.61 4.39 17.57
C VAL A 37 30.52 5.89 17.85
N GLY A 38 31.65 6.61 17.87
CA GLY A 38 31.69 8.04 18.12
C GLY A 38 31.95 8.84 16.85
N ALA A 39 31.42 10.06 16.77
CA ALA A 39 31.72 11.07 15.75
C ALA A 39 31.77 12.46 16.39
N LEU A 40 32.73 13.28 15.98
CA LEU A 40 32.94 14.63 16.54
C LEU A 40 32.15 15.74 15.84
N HIS A 41 31.51 15.45 14.69
CA HIS A 41 30.79 16.43 13.89
C HIS A 41 29.59 15.82 13.17
N GLY A 42 28.53 16.59 12.95
CA GLY A 42 27.30 16.13 12.29
C GLY A 42 27.52 15.45 10.92
N LYS A 43 28.40 16.02 10.07
CA LYS A 43 28.73 15.40 8.76
C LYS A 43 29.43 14.07 8.90
N GLU A 44 30.37 13.92 9.84
CA GLU A 44 31.01 12.65 10.14
C GLU A 44 29.99 11.65 10.69
N GLY A 45 29.12 12.10 11.58
CA GLY A 45 28.02 11.28 12.14
C GLY A 45 27.13 10.71 11.07
N LEU A 46 26.66 11.51 10.12
CA LEU A 46 25.83 11.06 9.00
C LEU A 46 26.57 10.03 8.11
N ARG A 47 27.86 10.23 7.83
CA ARG A 47 28.66 9.27 7.09
C ARG A 47 28.78 7.92 7.85
N LYS A 48 29.15 7.98 9.14
CA LYS A 48 29.25 6.80 9.99
C LYS A 48 27.91 6.09 10.15
N ALA A 49 26.81 6.83 10.27
CA ALA A 49 25.47 6.25 10.34
C ALA A 49 25.13 5.39 9.11
N ILE A 50 25.52 5.82 7.91
CA ILE A 50 25.36 5.04 6.68
C ILE A 50 26.23 3.77 6.70
N GLU A 51 27.49 3.87 7.17
CA GLU A 51 28.45 2.78 7.18
C GLU A 51 28.09 1.68 8.19
N VAL A 52 27.76 2.09 9.43
CA VAL A 52 27.56 1.14 10.55
C VAL A 52 26.10 0.79 10.79
N LYS A 53 25.15 1.56 10.24
CA LYS A 53 23.70 1.40 10.42
C LYS A 53 23.34 1.18 11.91
N PRO A 54 23.57 2.18 12.75
CA PRO A 54 23.37 2.02 14.19
C PRO A 54 21.89 1.79 14.52
N GLY A 55 21.62 1.09 15.62
CA GLY A 55 20.27 0.91 16.13
C GLY A 55 19.68 2.17 16.74
N LEU A 56 20.54 3.13 17.16
CA LEU A 56 20.15 4.41 17.75
C LEU A 56 21.24 5.45 17.55
N ILE A 57 20.85 6.71 17.41
CA ILE A 57 21.78 7.86 17.34
C ILE A 57 21.53 8.78 18.54
N LEU A 58 22.60 9.05 19.32
CA LEU A 58 22.66 10.16 20.25
C LEU A 58 23.33 11.33 19.57
N ILE A 59 22.73 12.50 19.58
CA ILE A 59 23.31 13.66 18.91
C ILE A 59 23.26 14.89 19.82
N ASP A 60 24.39 15.58 19.97
CA ASP A 60 24.41 16.85 20.69
C ASP A 60 23.68 17.94 19.92
N HIS A 61 22.92 18.76 20.65
CA HIS A 61 22.12 19.85 20.06
C HIS A 61 23.02 20.91 19.43
N TRP A 62 24.07 21.34 20.13
CA TRP A 62 24.90 22.43 19.72
C TRP A 62 26.29 21.96 19.33
N MET A 63 26.56 21.96 18.03
CA MET A 63 27.87 21.62 17.48
C MET A 63 28.28 22.65 16.43
N PRO A 64 29.61 22.94 16.29
CA PRO A 64 30.09 23.83 15.26
C PRO A 64 29.78 23.36 13.85
N GLY A 65 29.31 24.27 13.01
CA GLY A 65 29.06 24.01 11.59
C GLY A 65 27.67 23.42 11.33
N LEU A 66 27.50 22.11 11.45
CA LEU A 66 26.20 21.42 11.29
C LEU A 66 25.73 21.02 12.69
N ASP A 67 24.73 21.71 13.22
CA ASP A 67 24.18 21.39 14.54
C ASP A 67 23.36 20.08 14.55
N GLY A 68 22.96 19.63 15.75
CA GLY A 68 22.24 18.37 15.91
C GLY A 68 20.88 18.37 15.25
N VAL A 69 20.17 19.48 15.28
CA VAL A 69 18.82 19.60 14.66
C VAL A 69 18.93 19.63 13.15
N GLU A 70 19.89 20.37 12.61
CA GLU A 70 20.17 20.41 11.17
C GLU A 70 20.62 19.03 10.66
N THR A 71 21.50 18.34 11.43
CA THR A 71 21.92 16.97 11.13
C THR A 71 20.74 16.02 11.06
N PHE A 72 19.83 16.09 12.03
CA PHE A 72 18.62 15.27 12.06
C PHE A 72 17.67 15.60 10.91
N ARG A 73 17.46 16.89 10.59
CA ARG A 73 16.64 17.31 9.42
C ARG A 73 17.20 16.78 8.11
N LEU A 74 18.52 16.84 7.91
CA LEU A 74 19.15 16.24 6.72
C LEU A 74 18.91 14.74 6.65
N MET A 75 19.05 14.03 7.77
CA MET A 75 18.81 12.59 7.84
C MET A 75 17.37 12.23 7.43
N VAL A 76 16.38 13.03 7.82
CA VAL A 76 14.96 12.79 7.55
C VAL A 76 14.56 13.16 6.12
N HIS A 77 15.07 14.25 5.56
CA HIS A 77 14.56 14.83 4.30
C HIS A 77 15.41 14.51 3.07
N GLU A 78 16.72 14.33 3.23
CA GLU A 78 17.62 14.12 2.09
C GLU A 78 17.57 12.68 1.56
N PRO A 79 17.33 12.44 0.25
CA PRO A 79 17.24 11.10 -0.32
C PRO A 79 18.47 10.21 -0.09
N ARG A 80 19.67 10.81 -0.03
CA ARG A 80 20.93 10.10 0.22
C ARG A 80 21.00 9.40 1.58
N TYR A 81 20.15 9.80 2.54
CA TYR A 81 20.09 9.23 3.89
C TYR A 81 18.88 8.31 4.10
N GLN A 82 18.17 7.93 3.04
CA GLN A 82 16.96 7.11 3.10
C GLN A 82 17.13 5.82 3.94
N GLN A 83 18.31 5.19 3.86
CA GLN A 83 18.58 3.92 4.57
C GLN A 83 18.73 4.06 6.09
N ILE A 84 18.95 5.29 6.61
CA ILE A 84 19.08 5.58 8.05
C ILE A 84 17.93 6.45 8.56
N ARG A 85 17.00 6.84 7.70
CA ARG A 85 15.91 7.77 7.99
C ARG A 85 15.04 7.34 9.17
N GLU A 86 14.87 6.04 9.34
CA GLU A 86 14.05 5.47 10.42
C GLU A 86 14.84 5.14 11.68
N THR A 87 16.16 5.33 11.69
CA THR A 87 16.97 5.11 12.91
C THR A 87 16.52 6.11 13.98
N PRO A 88 16.16 5.65 15.20
CA PRO A 88 15.72 6.54 16.27
C PRO A 88 16.86 7.47 16.70
N VAL A 89 16.52 8.74 16.91
CA VAL A 89 17.46 9.77 17.33
C VAL A 89 17.04 10.33 18.68
N ILE A 90 18.02 10.45 19.61
CA ILE A 90 17.89 11.14 20.88
C ILE A 90 18.75 12.40 20.82
N LEU A 91 18.15 13.55 21.07
CA LEU A 91 18.84 14.84 21.10
C LEU A 91 19.36 15.12 22.52
N LEU A 92 20.66 15.36 22.67
CA LEU A 92 21.28 15.81 23.93
C LEU A 92 21.32 17.33 23.94
N THR A 93 20.78 18.01 24.95
CA THR A 93 20.66 19.46 24.99
C THR A 93 21.09 20.06 26.34
N GLY A 94 21.79 21.19 26.34
CA GLY A 94 22.18 21.92 27.55
C GLY A 94 21.08 22.80 28.13
N ARG A 95 19.88 22.86 27.51
CA ARG A 95 18.77 23.70 27.97
C ARG A 95 17.42 23.00 27.87
N THR A 96 16.46 23.48 28.62
CA THR A 96 15.07 23.06 28.48
C THR A 96 14.52 23.55 27.14
N LEU A 97 13.95 22.66 26.37
CA LEU A 97 13.25 22.96 25.12
C LEU A 97 11.91 23.63 25.40
N SER A 98 11.54 24.64 24.63
CA SER A 98 10.19 25.21 24.64
C SER A 98 9.13 24.19 24.13
N ASP A 99 7.87 24.40 24.48
CA ASP A 99 6.81 23.51 24.01
C ASP A 99 6.61 23.54 22.48
N GLY A 100 7.00 24.65 21.84
CA GLY A 100 7.04 24.77 20.38
C GLY A 100 8.10 23.87 19.77
N GLU A 101 9.34 23.94 20.27
CA GLU A 101 10.46 23.11 19.82
C GLU A 101 10.19 21.62 20.06
N LYS A 102 9.65 21.26 21.22
CA LYS A 102 9.28 19.85 21.50
C LYS A 102 8.30 19.32 20.46
N ARG A 103 7.24 20.08 20.16
CA ARG A 103 6.24 19.69 19.16
C ARG A 103 6.85 19.57 17.76
N GLU A 104 7.69 20.51 17.38
CA GLU A 104 8.38 20.50 16.09
C GLU A 104 9.29 19.27 15.95
N PHE A 105 10.14 19.01 16.94
CA PHE A 105 11.10 17.89 16.87
C PHE A 105 10.39 16.53 16.91
N MET A 106 9.33 16.40 17.72
CA MET A 106 8.52 15.17 17.73
C MET A 106 7.77 14.97 16.40
N ALA A 107 7.28 16.05 15.79
CA ALA A 107 6.64 15.97 14.46
C ALA A 107 7.63 15.58 13.35
N LEU A 108 8.92 15.95 13.48
CA LEU A 108 10.00 15.49 12.61
C LEU A 108 10.39 14.03 12.84
N GLY A 109 9.93 13.40 13.92
CA GLY A 109 10.22 12.01 14.26
C GLY A 109 11.34 11.80 15.28
N LEU A 110 11.72 12.84 16.04
CA LEU A 110 12.69 12.69 17.15
C LEU A 110 12.13 11.69 18.17
N ALA A 111 12.93 10.71 18.56
CA ALA A 111 12.50 9.66 19.48
C ALA A 111 12.44 10.13 20.94
N ALA A 112 13.43 10.91 21.35
CA ALA A 112 13.51 11.51 22.68
C ALA A 112 14.50 12.69 22.70
N TYR A 113 14.53 13.41 23.80
CA TYR A 113 15.61 14.34 24.13
C TYR A 113 16.04 14.16 25.58
N LEU A 114 17.29 14.50 25.89
CA LEU A 114 17.87 14.40 27.23
C LEU A 114 18.60 15.70 27.55
N ILE A 115 18.39 16.25 28.77
CA ILE A 115 18.97 17.51 29.19
C ILE A 115 20.29 17.25 29.91
N LYS A 116 21.38 17.91 29.46
CA LYS A 116 22.68 17.89 30.11
C LYS A 116 22.64 18.83 31.35
N PRO A 117 23.29 18.46 32.49
CA PRO A 117 23.99 17.21 32.75
C PRO A 117 23.04 16.05 33.10
N PHE A 118 23.29 14.87 32.60
CA PHE A 118 22.53 13.66 32.88
C PHE A 118 23.41 12.60 33.55
N GLY A 119 22.76 11.74 34.36
CA GLY A 119 23.41 10.62 35.00
C GLY A 119 23.36 9.34 34.18
N HIS A 120 24.25 8.38 34.49
CA HIS A 120 24.29 7.07 33.85
C HIS A 120 22.93 6.39 33.77
N ARG A 121 22.17 6.34 34.89
CA ARG A 121 20.84 5.69 34.93
C ARG A 121 19.83 6.39 34.04
N GLU A 122 19.87 7.68 33.95
CA GLU A 122 18.94 8.47 33.15
C GLU A 122 19.19 8.25 31.65
N LEU A 123 20.45 8.28 31.22
CA LEU A 123 20.85 7.99 29.85
C LEU A 123 20.38 6.59 29.43
N ILE A 124 20.71 5.56 30.23
CA ILE A 124 20.36 4.18 29.89
C ILE A 124 18.84 3.99 29.86
N ASN A 125 18.09 4.53 30.84
CA ASN A 125 16.63 4.42 30.84
C ASN A 125 15.99 5.05 29.60
N VAL A 126 16.47 6.21 29.14
CA VAL A 126 15.94 6.84 27.93
C VAL A 126 16.24 5.99 26.70
N ILE A 127 17.46 5.47 26.58
CA ILE A 127 17.89 4.61 25.47
C ILE A 127 17.09 3.30 25.43
N ASP A 128 16.95 2.63 26.57
CA ASP A 128 16.18 1.40 26.69
C ASP A 128 14.71 1.61 26.28
N ASN A 129 14.09 2.69 26.76
CA ASN A 129 12.72 3.05 26.40
C ASN A 129 12.57 3.32 24.89
N VAL A 130 13.55 4.02 24.29
CA VAL A 130 13.53 4.27 22.84
C VAL A 130 13.68 2.95 22.06
N PHE A 131 14.61 2.07 22.46
CA PHE A 131 14.75 0.78 21.81
C PHE A 131 13.48 -0.07 21.92
N ILE A 132 12.89 -0.17 23.11
CA ILE A 132 11.64 -0.92 23.33
C ILE A 132 10.52 -0.36 22.46
N THR A 133 10.33 0.95 22.46
CA THR A 133 9.28 1.61 21.67
C THR A 133 9.48 1.39 20.17
N TYR A 134 10.72 1.46 19.72
CA TYR A 134 11.06 1.25 18.31
C TYR A 134 10.88 -0.21 17.88
N GLU A 135 11.30 -1.17 18.70
CA GLU A 135 11.07 -2.60 18.47
C GLU A 135 9.57 -2.91 18.39
N PHE A 136 8.74 -2.37 19.28
CA PHE A 136 7.29 -2.50 19.20
C PHE A 136 6.71 -1.89 17.92
N LYS A 137 7.21 -0.74 17.49
CA LYS A 137 6.78 -0.10 16.25
C LYS A 137 7.10 -0.96 15.02
N LEU A 138 8.29 -1.54 14.95
CA LEU A 138 8.71 -2.42 13.87
C LEU A 138 7.89 -3.71 13.85
N GLU A 139 7.70 -4.35 15.01
CA GLU A 139 6.94 -5.58 15.12
C GLU A 139 5.45 -5.34 14.78
N ASN A 140 4.88 -4.22 15.20
CA ASN A 140 3.51 -3.86 14.86
C ASN A 140 3.35 -3.67 13.34
N ARG A 141 4.29 -2.98 12.67
CA ARG A 141 4.30 -2.86 11.21
C ARG A 141 4.41 -4.22 10.52
N ARG A 142 5.27 -5.10 11.03
CA ARG A 142 5.44 -6.45 10.50
C ARG A 142 4.14 -7.25 10.62
N LEU A 143 3.54 -7.28 11.82
CA LEU A 143 2.28 -7.98 12.06
C LEU A 143 1.12 -7.43 11.21
N GLN A 144 1.06 -6.10 11.02
CA GLN A 144 0.09 -5.49 10.12
C GLN A 144 0.28 -5.94 8.67
N GLN A 145 1.53 -6.04 8.21
CA GLN A 145 1.84 -6.52 6.86
C GLN A 145 1.49 -8.01 6.71
N GLU A 146 1.86 -8.85 7.67
CA GLU A 146 1.53 -10.28 7.67
C GLU A 146 0.00 -10.50 7.67
N LEU A 147 -0.75 -9.73 8.44
CA LEU A 147 -2.21 -9.77 8.45
C LEU A 147 -2.80 -9.36 7.11
N HIS A 148 -2.25 -8.31 6.50
CA HIS A 148 -2.66 -7.84 5.19
C HIS A 148 -2.42 -8.89 4.10
N ASP A 149 -1.23 -9.51 4.09
CA ASP A 149 -0.87 -10.54 3.13
C ASP A 149 -1.76 -11.79 3.29
N SER A 150 -1.99 -12.24 4.52
CA SER A 150 -2.89 -13.36 4.83
C SER A 150 -4.34 -13.08 4.40
N PHE A 151 -4.80 -11.84 4.55
CA PHE A 151 -6.11 -11.42 4.07
C PHE A 151 -6.21 -11.52 2.54
N LEU A 152 -5.20 -11.02 1.81
CA LEU A 152 -5.16 -11.13 0.35
C LEU A 152 -5.09 -12.58 -0.14
N GLU A 153 -4.36 -13.45 0.57
CA GLU A 153 -4.35 -14.89 0.28
C GLU A 153 -5.73 -15.52 0.46
N THR A 154 -6.45 -15.12 1.51
CA THR A 154 -7.83 -15.58 1.74
C THR A 154 -8.78 -15.13 0.63
N VAL A 155 -8.66 -13.88 0.17
CA VAL A 155 -9.44 -13.37 -0.98
C VAL A 155 -9.12 -14.18 -2.25
N LYS A 156 -7.85 -14.45 -2.53
CA LYS A 156 -7.43 -15.28 -3.66
C LYS A 156 -8.00 -16.71 -3.56
N LEU A 157 -8.02 -17.29 -2.35
CA LEU A 157 -8.61 -18.61 -2.13
C LEU A 157 -10.11 -18.62 -2.48
N LEU A 158 -10.86 -17.58 -2.10
CA LEU A 158 -12.28 -17.46 -2.46
C LEU A 158 -12.49 -17.40 -3.97
N ILE A 159 -11.64 -16.68 -4.69
CA ILE A 159 -11.67 -16.62 -6.17
C ILE A 159 -11.35 -17.98 -6.77
N ASN A 160 -10.36 -18.69 -6.23
CA ASN A 160 -10.02 -20.05 -6.69
C ASN A 160 -11.18 -21.04 -6.47
N LEU A 161 -11.91 -20.93 -5.36
CA LEU A 161 -13.10 -21.75 -5.12
C LEU A 161 -14.21 -21.45 -6.12
N LEU A 162 -14.41 -20.18 -6.47
CA LEU A 162 -15.35 -19.80 -7.52
C LEU A 162 -14.92 -20.38 -8.88
N ALA A 163 -13.63 -20.36 -9.19
CA ALA A 163 -13.07 -20.91 -10.44
C ALA A 163 -13.22 -22.43 -10.59
N ILE A 164 -13.46 -23.17 -9.51
CA ILE A 164 -13.83 -24.61 -9.60
C ILE A 164 -15.17 -24.77 -10.32
N ARG A 165 -16.11 -23.84 -10.16
CA ARG A 165 -17.41 -23.84 -10.83
C ARG A 165 -17.40 -23.14 -12.19
N ASP A 166 -16.62 -22.09 -12.31
CA ASP A 166 -16.45 -21.30 -13.55
C ASP A 166 -14.94 -21.09 -13.80
N PRO A 167 -14.29 -22.01 -14.55
CA PRO A 167 -12.85 -21.95 -14.81
C PRO A 167 -12.37 -20.66 -15.49
N ALA A 168 -13.26 -19.94 -16.20
CA ALA A 168 -12.92 -18.67 -16.82
C ALA A 168 -12.77 -17.54 -15.77
N THR A 169 -13.38 -17.66 -14.60
CA THR A 169 -13.43 -16.59 -13.58
C THR A 169 -12.08 -16.25 -13.00
N GLN A 170 -11.18 -17.21 -12.79
CA GLN A 170 -9.88 -16.93 -12.14
C GLN A 170 -8.98 -16.02 -13.00
N SER A 171 -8.75 -16.40 -14.26
CA SER A 171 -7.94 -15.60 -15.19
C SER A 171 -8.58 -14.25 -15.44
N HIS A 172 -9.89 -14.23 -15.58
CA HIS A 172 -10.70 -13.02 -15.74
C HIS A 172 -10.52 -12.04 -14.57
N SER A 173 -10.75 -12.47 -13.32
CA SER A 173 -10.62 -11.59 -12.15
C SER A 173 -9.20 -11.03 -11.99
N LEU A 174 -8.16 -11.80 -12.32
CA LEU A 174 -6.78 -11.31 -12.28
C LEU A 174 -6.49 -10.29 -13.39
N THR A 175 -7.03 -10.48 -14.59
CA THR A 175 -6.90 -9.52 -15.69
C THR A 175 -7.65 -8.22 -15.37
N VAL A 176 -8.88 -8.34 -14.87
CA VAL A 176 -9.70 -7.18 -14.42
C VAL A 176 -8.97 -6.40 -13.32
N LEU A 177 -8.37 -7.09 -12.33
CA LEU A 177 -7.54 -6.47 -11.30
C LEU A 177 -6.38 -5.67 -11.89
N SER A 178 -5.59 -6.29 -12.79
CA SER A 178 -4.41 -5.64 -13.40
C SER A 178 -4.81 -4.39 -14.19
N LEU A 179 -5.85 -4.50 -15.02
CA LEU A 179 -6.34 -3.37 -15.80
C LEU A 179 -6.93 -2.26 -14.92
N ALA A 180 -7.65 -2.61 -13.85
CA ALA A 180 -8.17 -1.64 -12.89
C ALA A 180 -7.04 -0.87 -12.20
N GLU A 181 -5.96 -1.54 -11.79
CA GLU A 181 -4.77 -0.91 -11.21
C GLU A 181 -4.12 0.09 -12.18
N ASP A 182 -3.92 -0.30 -13.43
CA ASP A 182 -3.36 0.57 -14.47
C ASP A 182 -4.24 1.82 -14.71
N VAL A 183 -5.57 1.63 -14.77
CA VAL A 183 -6.53 2.75 -14.93
C VAL A 183 -6.50 3.66 -13.71
N CYS A 184 -6.45 3.12 -12.49
CA CYS A 184 -6.33 3.91 -11.26
C CYS A 184 -5.07 4.80 -11.31
N HIS A 185 -3.92 4.25 -11.69
CA HIS A 185 -2.68 5.03 -11.83
C HIS A 185 -2.81 6.15 -12.86
N LYS A 186 -3.49 5.91 -14.00
CA LYS A 186 -3.75 6.94 -15.02
C LYS A 186 -4.70 8.03 -14.54
N LEU A 187 -5.56 7.72 -13.58
CA LEU A 187 -6.49 8.66 -12.96
C LEU A 187 -5.93 9.29 -11.67
N ASN A 188 -4.67 9.01 -11.29
CA ASN A 188 -4.00 9.44 -10.07
C ASN A 188 -4.73 8.99 -8.77
N LEU A 189 -5.40 7.85 -8.82
CA LEU A 189 -6.01 7.22 -7.65
C LEU A 189 -4.94 6.40 -6.91
N SER A 190 -4.87 6.50 -5.61
CA SER A 190 -3.86 5.85 -4.77
C SER A 190 -4.39 5.56 -3.37
N GLY A 191 -3.56 4.93 -2.52
CA GLY A 191 -3.91 4.65 -1.13
C GLY A 191 -5.15 3.77 -0.99
N GLU A 192 -6.09 4.20 -0.16
CA GLU A 192 -7.30 3.43 0.18
C GLU A 192 -8.25 3.25 -1.02
N ASP A 193 -8.37 4.25 -1.89
CA ASP A 193 -9.20 4.16 -3.10
C ASP A 193 -8.69 3.05 -4.02
N LEU A 194 -7.39 3.06 -4.35
CA LEU A 194 -6.77 2.02 -5.16
C LEU A 194 -6.96 0.63 -4.54
N TYR A 195 -6.75 0.51 -3.23
CA TYR A 195 -6.92 -0.75 -2.51
C TYR A 195 -8.35 -1.30 -2.62
N ASN A 196 -9.36 -0.47 -2.36
CA ASN A 196 -10.75 -0.86 -2.43
C ASN A 196 -11.20 -1.20 -3.86
N ILE A 197 -10.69 -0.49 -4.86
CA ILE A 197 -10.97 -0.79 -6.28
C ILE A 197 -10.35 -2.14 -6.67
N LYS A 198 -9.14 -2.44 -6.22
CA LYS A 198 -8.49 -3.75 -6.44
C LYS A 198 -9.30 -4.89 -5.84
N LEU A 199 -9.80 -4.73 -4.61
CA LEU A 199 -10.66 -5.72 -3.97
C LEU A 199 -11.99 -5.87 -4.70
N ALA A 200 -12.61 -4.78 -5.13
CA ALA A 200 -13.84 -4.82 -5.91
C ALA A 200 -13.63 -5.53 -7.25
N ALA A 201 -12.54 -5.26 -7.95
CA ALA A 201 -12.17 -5.92 -9.20
C ALA A 201 -11.99 -7.44 -9.03
N LEU A 202 -11.40 -7.87 -7.90
CA LEU A 202 -11.24 -9.29 -7.59
C LEU A 202 -12.56 -9.99 -7.24
N LEU A 203 -13.46 -9.30 -6.55
CA LEU A 203 -14.64 -9.90 -5.92
C LEU A 203 -15.95 -9.58 -6.66
N HIS A 204 -15.93 -8.78 -7.74
CA HIS A 204 -17.15 -8.29 -8.39
C HIS A 204 -18.16 -9.41 -8.73
N ASP A 205 -17.65 -10.56 -9.08
CA ASP A 205 -18.41 -11.72 -9.50
C ASP A 205 -18.62 -12.80 -8.41
N ILE A 206 -18.19 -12.55 -7.14
CA ILE A 206 -18.26 -13.58 -6.08
C ILE A 206 -19.67 -14.14 -5.87
N GLY A 207 -20.69 -13.35 -6.11
CA GLY A 207 -22.09 -13.79 -5.99
C GLY A 207 -22.54 -14.80 -7.03
N LYS A 208 -21.76 -15.04 -8.09
CA LYS A 208 -22.03 -16.10 -9.08
C LYS A 208 -21.95 -17.50 -8.46
N ILE A 209 -21.35 -17.65 -7.29
CA ILE A 209 -21.30 -18.92 -6.56
C ILE A 209 -22.71 -19.51 -6.28
N ILE A 210 -23.72 -18.65 -6.15
CA ILE A 210 -25.12 -19.05 -5.86
C ILE A 210 -25.93 -19.24 -7.15
N ILE A 211 -25.44 -18.77 -8.29
CA ILE A 211 -26.13 -18.92 -9.57
C ILE A 211 -26.10 -20.40 -9.99
N PRO A 212 -27.25 -21.00 -10.42
CA PRO A 212 -27.29 -22.36 -10.89
C PRO A 212 -26.36 -22.61 -12.09
N GLU A 213 -25.70 -23.77 -12.12
CA GLU A 213 -24.69 -24.09 -13.12
C GLU A 213 -25.25 -24.16 -14.54
N ASP A 214 -26.46 -24.65 -14.68
CA ASP A 214 -27.21 -24.70 -15.96
C ASP A 214 -27.42 -23.29 -16.54
N LEU A 215 -27.61 -22.30 -15.68
CA LEU A 215 -27.73 -20.91 -16.09
C LEU A 215 -26.37 -20.27 -16.40
N LEU A 216 -25.36 -20.55 -15.55
CA LEU A 216 -24.01 -20.01 -15.67
C LEU A 216 -23.30 -20.52 -16.93
N MET A 217 -23.49 -21.81 -17.26
CA MET A 217 -22.81 -22.49 -18.36
C MET A 217 -23.67 -22.57 -19.63
N LYS A 218 -24.79 -21.87 -19.70
CA LYS A 218 -25.70 -21.90 -20.82
C LYS A 218 -25.03 -21.39 -22.11
N PRO A 219 -24.92 -22.20 -23.16
CA PRO A 219 -24.23 -21.80 -24.40
C PRO A 219 -25.03 -20.82 -25.25
N GLU A 220 -26.35 -20.83 -25.07
CA GLU A 220 -27.29 -19.96 -25.76
C GLU A 220 -27.53 -18.69 -24.99
N GLY A 221 -28.03 -17.64 -25.65
CA GLY A 221 -28.39 -16.38 -24.95
C GLY A 221 -29.43 -16.62 -23.85
N LEU A 222 -29.35 -15.83 -22.78
CA LEU A 222 -30.30 -15.91 -21.67
C LEU A 222 -31.66 -15.31 -22.10
N SER A 223 -32.75 -15.97 -21.67
CA SER A 223 -34.09 -15.39 -21.73
C SER A 223 -34.24 -14.23 -20.79
N PRO A 224 -35.26 -13.35 -20.92
CA PRO A 224 -35.50 -12.24 -20.01
C PRO A 224 -35.55 -12.64 -18.53
N ASP A 225 -36.21 -13.73 -18.20
CA ASP A 225 -36.31 -14.24 -16.82
C ASP A 225 -34.97 -14.76 -16.29
N GLU A 226 -34.18 -15.40 -17.16
CA GLU A 226 -32.83 -15.85 -16.83
C GLU A 226 -31.86 -14.69 -16.63
N TYR A 227 -32.01 -13.59 -17.40
CA TYR A 227 -31.28 -12.34 -17.17
C TYR A 227 -31.56 -11.77 -15.78
N VAL A 228 -32.83 -11.72 -15.37
CA VAL A 228 -33.21 -11.26 -14.02
C VAL A 228 -32.54 -12.11 -12.94
N ARG A 229 -32.49 -13.42 -13.12
CA ARG A 229 -31.80 -14.34 -12.18
C ARG A 229 -30.30 -14.13 -12.17
N MET A 230 -29.69 -13.94 -13.34
CA MET A 230 -28.24 -13.67 -13.45
C MET A 230 -27.87 -12.35 -12.75
N HIS A 231 -28.68 -11.31 -12.89
CA HIS A 231 -28.46 -10.01 -12.23
C HIS A 231 -28.45 -10.09 -10.70
N GLN A 232 -29.05 -11.15 -10.12
CA GLN A 232 -29.02 -11.33 -8.66
C GLN A 232 -27.63 -11.57 -8.09
N HIS A 233 -26.62 -11.89 -8.91
CA HIS A 233 -25.26 -12.13 -8.40
C HIS A 233 -24.70 -10.89 -7.67
N VAL A 234 -25.02 -9.65 -8.09
CA VAL A 234 -24.59 -8.45 -7.38
C VAL A 234 -25.16 -8.38 -5.97
N HIS A 235 -26.42 -8.78 -5.80
CA HIS A 235 -27.09 -8.85 -4.49
C HIS A 235 -26.51 -9.98 -3.64
N TYR A 236 -26.30 -11.16 -4.20
CA TYR A 236 -25.71 -12.28 -3.49
C TYR A 236 -24.28 -11.99 -3.03
N GLY A 237 -23.46 -11.38 -3.89
CA GLY A 237 -22.10 -10.94 -3.53
C GLY A 237 -22.12 -9.88 -2.44
N TYR A 238 -22.99 -8.88 -2.55
CA TYR A 238 -23.16 -7.84 -1.55
C TYR A 238 -23.53 -8.41 -0.18
N HIS A 239 -24.48 -9.36 -0.14
CA HIS A 239 -24.91 -10.02 1.10
C HIS A 239 -23.85 -10.99 1.65
N ALA A 240 -23.16 -11.72 0.80
CA ALA A 240 -22.11 -12.68 1.22
C ALA A 240 -20.96 -11.98 1.97
N LEU A 241 -20.63 -10.75 1.58
CA LEU A 241 -19.56 -9.96 2.20
C LEU A 241 -20.06 -9.06 3.34
N ASN A 242 -21.34 -9.16 3.69
CA ASN A 242 -21.90 -8.38 4.79
C ASN A 242 -21.30 -8.84 6.14
N GLY A 243 -20.97 -7.87 7.00
CA GLY A 243 -20.33 -8.14 8.30
C GLY A 243 -18.80 -8.12 8.28
N ILE A 244 -18.16 -8.08 7.10
CA ILE A 244 -16.71 -7.89 6.97
C ILE A 244 -16.45 -6.39 6.78
N SER A 245 -16.18 -5.68 7.88
CA SER A 245 -16.03 -4.21 7.87
C SER A 245 -14.91 -3.71 6.94
N SER A 246 -13.80 -4.45 6.85
CA SER A 246 -12.68 -4.13 5.96
C SER A 246 -13.02 -4.22 4.46
N LEU A 247 -14.08 -4.93 4.09
CA LEU A 247 -14.57 -5.04 2.72
C LEU A 247 -15.73 -4.08 2.40
N ALA A 248 -16.23 -3.34 3.37
CA ALA A 248 -17.43 -2.50 3.16
C ALA A 248 -17.30 -1.53 1.98
N PRO A 249 -16.19 -0.77 1.79
CA PRO A 249 -16.05 0.10 0.62
C PRO A 249 -15.97 -0.68 -0.69
N ALA A 250 -15.19 -1.76 -0.75
CA ALA A 250 -15.07 -2.61 -1.94
C ALA A 250 -16.42 -3.26 -2.31
N ARG A 251 -17.19 -3.68 -1.30
CA ARG A 251 -18.54 -4.25 -1.46
C ARG A 251 -19.51 -3.28 -2.13
N GLU A 252 -19.45 -1.99 -1.79
CA GLU A 252 -20.25 -0.96 -2.48
C GLU A 252 -19.83 -0.82 -3.95
N LEU A 253 -18.54 -0.80 -4.23
CA LEU A 253 -18.02 -0.70 -5.60
C LEU A 253 -18.46 -1.89 -6.46
N MET A 254 -18.31 -3.12 -5.93
CA MET A 254 -18.75 -4.31 -6.64
C MET A 254 -20.27 -4.40 -6.81
N PHE A 255 -21.06 -3.81 -5.91
CA PHE A 255 -22.50 -3.81 -6.02
C PHE A 255 -23.00 -3.00 -7.22
N TYR A 256 -22.27 -1.92 -7.57
CA TYR A 256 -22.64 -0.99 -8.64
C TYR A 256 -21.89 -1.18 -9.95
N HIS A 257 -21.09 -2.24 -10.11
CA HIS A 257 -20.26 -2.42 -11.32
C HIS A 257 -21.06 -2.68 -12.61
N HIS A 258 -22.35 -2.96 -12.50
CA HIS A 258 -23.27 -3.10 -13.64
C HIS A 258 -24.20 -1.88 -13.83
N GLU A 259 -23.93 -0.78 -13.12
CA GLU A 259 -24.60 0.48 -13.44
C GLU A 259 -24.08 1.04 -14.76
N ASN A 260 -25.00 1.52 -15.60
CA ASN A 260 -24.65 2.19 -16.85
C ASN A 260 -24.57 3.69 -16.61
N PHE A 261 -23.62 4.35 -17.26
CA PHE A 261 -23.37 5.79 -17.07
C PHE A 261 -24.60 6.66 -17.37
N ASP A 262 -25.51 6.20 -18.25
CA ASP A 262 -26.77 6.88 -18.57
C ASP A 262 -27.93 6.57 -17.61
N GLY A 263 -27.74 5.67 -16.63
CA GLY A 263 -28.74 5.25 -15.65
C GLY A 263 -29.62 4.07 -16.09
N SER A 264 -29.33 3.43 -17.23
CA SER A 264 -30.07 2.26 -17.72
C SER A 264 -29.57 0.93 -17.13
N GLY A 265 -28.59 0.98 -16.21
CA GLY A 265 -28.00 -0.20 -15.58
C GLY A 265 -28.75 -0.73 -14.36
N TYR A 266 -28.11 -1.59 -13.61
CA TYR A 266 -28.64 -2.17 -12.37
C TYR A 266 -27.54 -2.25 -11.29
N PRO A 267 -27.89 -2.33 -10.00
CA PRO A 267 -29.17 -2.65 -9.40
C PRO A 267 -30.04 -1.44 -9.01
N ARG A 268 -29.53 -0.21 -9.08
CA ARG A 268 -30.21 1.01 -8.60
C ARG A 268 -30.61 1.98 -9.72
N GLY A 269 -30.02 1.87 -10.90
CA GLY A 269 -30.18 2.83 -12.00
C GLY A 269 -29.47 4.17 -11.70
N LEU A 270 -28.33 4.15 -11.04
CA LEU A 270 -27.50 5.31 -10.78
C LEU A 270 -26.96 5.89 -12.08
N LYS A 271 -26.77 7.22 -12.14
CA LYS A 271 -26.38 7.91 -13.36
C LYS A 271 -25.17 8.81 -13.16
N GLY A 272 -24.25 8.77 -14.11
CA GLY A 272 -23.08 9.66 -14.12
C GLY A 272 -22.23 9.52 -12.86
N ASP A 273 -22.04 10.66 -12.18
CA ASP A 273 -21.21 10.72 -10.96
C ASP A 273 -21.88 10.17 -9.69
N GLU A 274 -23.16 9.80 -9.74
CA GLU A 274 -23.80 9.05 -8.66
C GLU A 274 -23.20 7.63 -8.54
N ILE A 275 -22.64 7.10 -9.64
CA ILE A 275 -21.95 5.81 -9.65
C ILE A 275 -20.54 6.05 -9.07
N PRO A 276 -20.14 5.36 -7.99
CA PRO A 276 -18.80 5.48 -7.45
C PRO A 276 -17.73 5.24 -8.52
N ILE A 277 -16.65 6.03 -8.52
CA ILE A 277 -15.60 5.95 -9.56
C ILE A 277 -15.02 4.55 -9.68
N GLY A 278 -14.82 3.83 -8.57
CA GLY A 278 -14.31 2.46 -8.58
C GLY A 278 -15.25 1.49 -9.29
N ALA A 279 -16.58 1.64 -9.13
CA ALA A 279 -17.56 0.83 -9.85
C ALA A 279 -17.51 1.11 -11.36
N ARG A 280 -17.39 2.39 -11.75
CA ARG A 280 -17.20 2.79 -13.16
C ARG A 280 -15.92 2.20 -13.77
N ILE A 281 -14.84 2.12 -12.99
CA ILE A 281 -13.57 1.50 -13.41
C ILE A 281 -13.78 0.00 -13.63
N VAL A 282 -14.33 -0.71 -12.64
CA VAL A 282 -14.58 -2.16 -12.74
C VAL A 282 -15.46 -2.47 -13.94
N ALA A 283 -16.55 -1.71 -14.16
CA ALA A 283 -17.45 -1.90 -15.30
C ALA A 283 -16.74 -1.85 -16.67
N VAL A 284 -15.82 -0.90 -16.85
CA VAL A 284 -15.09 -0.71 -18.12
C VAL A 284 -14.08 -1.83 -18.35
N VAL A 285 -13.29 -2.18 -17.30
CA VAL A 285 -12.24 -3.20 -17.45
C VAL A 285 -12.81 -4.60 -17.52
N ASP A 286 -13.91 -4.90 -16.81
CA ASP A 286 -14.68 -6.15 -16.92
C ASP A 286 -15.20 -6.31 -18.36
N ALA A 287 -15.89 -5.31 -18.90
CA ALA A 287 -16.41 -5.35 -20.26
C ALA A 287 -15.29 -5.54 -21.29
N TYR A 288 -14.13 -4.90 -21.11
CA TYR A 288 -13.00 -5.09 -22.00
C TYR A 288 -12.47 -6.51 -21.96
N ASP A 289 -12.22 -7.07 -20.77
CA ASP A 289 -11.74 -8.45 -20.63
C ASP A 289 -12.79 -9.44 -21.13
N ALA A 290 -14.07 -9.23 -20.80
CA ALA A 290 -15.15 -10.05 -21.30
C ALA A 290 -15.25 -10.07 -22.84
N MET A 291 -14.86 -9.00 -23.52
CA MET A 291 -14.81 -8.94 -24.99
C MET A 291 -13.56 -9.62 -25.58
N THR A 292 -12.41 -9.50 -24.94
CA THR A 292 -11.12 -9.94 -25.49
C THR A 292 -10.73 -11.37 -25.08
N SER A 293 -11.27 -11.90 -23.99
CA SER A 293 -11.01 -13.25 -23.50
C SER A 293 -11.80 -14.30 -24.26
N ASP A 294 -11.15 -15.45 -24.53
CA ASP A 294 -11.81 -16.64 -25.07
C ASP A 294 -12.77 -17.22 -24.02
N ARG A 295 -13.99 -17.55 -24.45
CA ARG A 295 -14.98 -18.25 -23.63
C ARG A 295 -15.30 -19.61 -24.27
N PRO A 296 -15.80 -20.59 -23.50
CA PRO A 296 -16.06 -21.93 -24.03
C PRO A 296 -16.87 -21.97 -25.34
N TYR A 297 -17.70 -20.95 -25.55
CA TYR A 297 -18.62 -20.86 -26.69
C TYR A 297 -18.28 -19.71 -27.67
N ARG A 298 -17.24 -18.90 -27.41
CA ARG A 298 -16.91 -17.75 -28.24
C ARG A 298 -15.44 -17.37 -28.14
N LYS A 299 -14.78 -17.20 -29.28
CA LYS A 299 -13.45 -16.57 -29.32
C LYS A 299 -13.53 -15.10 -28.94
N GLY A 300 -12.50 -14.63 -28.24
CA GLY A 300 -12.33 -13.22 -27.91
C GLY A 300 -12.24 -12.37 -29.19
N LEU A 301 -12.70 -11.14 -29.07
CA LEU A 301 -12.57 -10.16 -30.15
C LEU A 301 -11.12 -9.70 -30.26
N ALA A 302 -10.73 -9.26 -31.45
CA ALA A 302 -9.48 -8.55 -31.61
C ALA A 302 -9.48 -7.26 -30.75
N THR A 303 -8.34 -6.93 -30.15
CA THR A 303 -8.17 -5.75 -29.29
C THR A 303 -8.74 -4.47 -29.91
N VAL A 304 -8.48 -4.24 -31.20
CA VAL A 304 -8.97 -3.05 -31.92
C VAL A 304 -10.49 -3.00 -31.97
N GLU A 305 -11.14 -4.14 -32.14
CA GLU A 305 -12.62 -4.21 -32.18
C GLU A 305 -13.22 -4.01 -30.77
N ALA A 306 -12.62 -4.56 -29.72
CA ALA A 306 -13.03 -4.31 -28.34
C ALA A 306 -12.89 -2.83 -27.97
N GLN A 307 -11.78 -2.20 -28.34
CA GLN A 307 -11.57 -0.76 -28.16
C GLN A 307 -12.61 0.08 -28.88
N ARG A 308 -12.93 -0.26 -30.13
CA ARG A 308 -13.96 0.45 -30.90
C ARG A 308 -15.33 0.39 -30.18
N ARG A 309 -15.74 -0.79 -29.69
CA ARG A 309 -17.00 -0.96 -28.95
C ARG A 309 -17.06 -0.16 -27.67
N LEU A 310 -15.97 -0.12 -26.90
CA LEU A 310 -15.89 0.70 -25.71
C LEU A 310 -16.04 2.19 -26.02
N LEU A 311 -15.40 2.66 -27.10
CA LEU A 311 -15.51 4.06 -27.55
C LEU A 311 -16.94 4.41 -27.99
N GLU A 312 -17.65 3.51 -28.68
CA GLU A 312 -19.04 3.70 -29.08
C GLU A 312 -20.03 3.68 -27.92
N ALA A 313 -19.69 2.99 -26.83
CA ALA A 313 -20.51 2.90 -25.63
C ALA A 313 -20.26 4.03 -24.61
N LYS A 314 -19.31 4.95 -24.87
CA LYS A 314 -19.03 6.12 -24.02
C LYS A 314 -20.29 6.95 -23.79
N SER A 315 -20.42 7.49 -22.58
CA SER A 315 -21.53 8.32 -22.11
C SER A 315 -22.90 7.61 -22.08
N LYS A 316 -22.95 6.36 -22.54
CA LYS A 316 -24.14 5.51 -22.41
C LYS A 316 -23.88 4.45 -21.33
N GLN A 317 -23.17 3.40 -21.69
CA GLN A 317 -22.81 2.33 -20.77
C GLN A 317 -21.64 2.72 -19.88
N PHE A 318 -20.63 3.39 -20.41
CA PHE A 318 -19.35 3.62 -19.74
C PHE A 318 -19.04 5.11 -19.53
N ASP A 319 -18.35 5.38 -18.41
CA ASP A 319 -17.77 6.69 -18.12
C ASP A 319 -16.71 7.05 -19.17
N PRO A 320 -16.85 8.19 -19.88
CA PRO A 320 -15.90 8.63 -20.87
C PRO A 320 -14.47 8.78 -20.35
N THR A 321 -14.32 9.29 -19.12
CA THR A 321 -13.01 9.52 -18.48
C THR A 321 -12.28 8.21 -18.22
N VAL A 322 -13.02 7.19 -17.74
CA VAL A 322 -12.47 5.85 -17.47
C VAL A 322 -12.09 5.14 -18.77
N VAL A 323 -12.95 5.19 -19.79
CA VAL A 323 -12.63 4.63 -21.11
C VAL A 323 -11.38 5.26 -21.69
N ASP A 324 -11.23 6.59 -21.63
CA ASP A 324 -10.04 7.29 -22.12
C ASP A 324 -8.77 6.92 -21.33
N ALA A 325 -8.89 6.67 -20.03
CA ALA A 325 -7.79 6.19 -19.22
C ALA A 325 -7.36 4.78 -19.65
N LEU A 326 -8.31 3.86 -19.83
CA LEU A 326 -8.02 2.50 -20.31
C LEU A 326 -7.34 2.52 -21.69
N MET A 327 -7.83 3.34 -22.65
CA MET A 327 -7.21 3.46 -23.97
C MET A 327 -5.74 3.89 -23.89
N ARG A 328 -5.41 4.81 -22.96
CA ARG A 328 -4.02 5.21 -22.70
C ARG A 328 -3.17 4.06 -22.17
N CYS A 329 -3.69 3.28 -21.19
CA CYS A 329 -2.98 2.11 -20.67
C CYS A 329 -2.67 1.09 -21.75
N LEU A 330 -3.66 0.73 -22.59
CA LEU A 330 -3.50 -0.24 -23.66
C LEU A 330 -2.48 0.21 -24.71
N ASN A 331 -2.46 1.49 -25.06
CA ASN A 331 -1.46 2.06 -25.99
C ASN A 331 -0.04 2.03 -25.42
N ASP A 332 0.12 2.26 -24.11
CA ASP A 332 1.43 2.20 -23.45
C ASP A 332 1.97 0.77 -23.41
N HIS A 333 1.11 -0.23 -23.13
CA HIS A 333 1.49 -1.65 -23.19
C HIS A 333 1.93 -2.06 -24.60
N HIS A 334 1.22 -1.64 -25.64
CA HIS A 334 1.64 -1.91 -27.03
C HIS A 334 3.01 -1.30 -27.36
N ARG A 335 3.27 -0.07 -26.92
CA ARG A 335 4.57 0.59 -27.13
C ARG A 335 5.71 -0.09 -26.38
N ALA A 336 5.45 -0.56 -25.17
CA ALA A 336 6.43 -1.29 -24.36
C ALA A 336 6.78 -2.64 -25.02
N ALA A 337 5.78 -3.41 -25.43
CA ALA A 337 5.96 -4.70 -26.12
C ALA A 337 6.75 -4.53 -27.44
N PHE A 338 6.50 -3.48 -28.20
CA PHE A 338 7.21 -3.19 -29.45
C PHE A 338 8.69 -2.86 -29.24
N LYS A 339 9.02 -2.15 -28.15
CA LYS A 339 10.42 -1.85 -27.77
C LYS A 339 11.18 -3.10 -27.34
N THR A 340 10.54 -3.99 -26.58
CA THR A 340 11.17 -5.24 -26.11
C THR A 340 11.38 -6.25 -27.25
N ALA A 341 10.58 -6.21 -28.31
CA ALA A 341 10.74 -7.08 -29.47
C ALA A 341 11.81 -6.61 -30.45
N GLN A 342 12.37 -5.39 -30.29
CA GLN A 342 13.43 -4.79 -31.12
C GLN A 342 14.79 -4.75 -30.40
N SER A 343 14.85 -5.13 -29.11
CA SER A 343 16.08 -5.28 -28.32
C SER A 343 16.50 -6.76 -28.19
#